data_b516329dabbd67443f2ec59136b635fe
#
_entry.id   b516329dabbd67443f2ec59136b635fe
#
_cell.length_a   1.000
_cell.length_b   1.000
_cell.length_c   1.000
_cell.angle_alpha   90.00
_cell.angle_beta   90.00
_cell.angle_gamma   90.00
#
_symmetry.space_group_name_H-M   'P 1'
#
loop_
_entity.id
_entity.type
_entity.pdbx_description
1 polymer ?
#
loop_
_entity_poly.entity_id
_entity_poly.type
_entity_poly.pdbx_seq_one_letter_code
_entity_poly.pdbx_strand_id
1 'polypeptide(L)'
;KDINAINGAFVFIDEPEISLHPTWQMKIMDYYKGIFTNSEGVQTSQIFAVTHSPFIIHNENRKNDKVIVLARDKNGDIIVKDKPEYFKCNSLEAVKDAFSIRDFSEEKSVVYLEGRTDEKYFKKAVEVYGYENLPFEFKWIGYIDEKGQEANTGKDALNKAVPFLTSRCLPLKNICLYDCDTNKPQKEENNVITLSIPKFENDRNISVGIENALVFGDLDIEEYRKQKIEIDPYGIEKRIPDFRKMECCNHICSLEAERLKQVFINLKAEIDTLISLFGEK
;
A
#
# COMPACT_ATOMS: atom_id res chain seq x y z
N LYS A 1 20.73 32.31 -35.33
CA LYS A 1 22.09 32.24 -34.75
C LYS A 1 22.67 30.92 -35.17
N ASP A 2 23.48 30.93 -36.22
CA ASP A 2 24.30 29.76 -36.56
C ASP A 2 25.36 29.60 -35.47
N ILE A 3 25.02 28.89 -34.45
CA ILE A 3 26.06 28.25 -33.67
C ILE A 3 26.57 27.19 -34.62
N ASN A 4 27.74 27.39 -35.21
CA ASN A 4 28.46 26.40 -35.97
C ASN A 4 28.67 25.21 -35.04
N ALA A 5 27.76 24.26 -35.10
CA ALA A 5 27.90 23.01 -34.36
C ALA A 5 29.23 22.42 -34.80
N ILE A 6 30.16 22.24 -33.90
CA ILE A 6 31.47 21.68 -34.21
C ILE A 6 31.23 20.27 -34.69
N ASN A 7 31.33 20.07 -35.99
CA ASN A 7 31.12 18.78 -36.63
C ASN A 7 32.22 17.82 -36.21
N GLY A 8 31.82 16.65 -35.68
CA GLY A 8 32.73 15.57 -35.33
C GLY A 8 33.47 15.73 -34.00
N ALA A 9 32.99 16.55 -33.06
CA ALA A 9 33.58 16.70 -31.75
C ALA A 9 33.18 15.54 -30.81
N PHE A 10 34.10 15.19 -29.93
CA PHE A 10 33.83 14.41 -28.71
C PHE A 10 33.63 15.39 -27.56
N VAL A 11 32.47 15.33 -26.95
CA VAL A 11 32.10 16.20 -25.83
C VAL A 11 32.05 15.38 -24.55
N PHE A 12 32.87 15.75 -23.57
CA PHE A 12 32.91 15.11 -22.27
C PHE A 12 32.32 16.03 -21.24
N ILE A 13 31.34 15.54 -20.47
CA ILE A 13 30.63 16.28 -19.44
C ILE A 13 30.73 15.45 -18.16
N ASP A 14 31.24 16.07 -17.11
CA ASP A 14 31.32 15.44 -15.79
C ASP A 14 30.23 16.03 -14.90
N GLU A 15 29.41 15.18 -14.32
CA GLU A 15 28.29 15.49 -13.43
C GLU A 15 27.40 16.66 -13.94
N PRO A 16 26.75 16.51 -15.11
CA PRO A 16 25.92 17.58 -15.68
C PRO A 16 24.74 18.00 -14.82
N GLU A 17 24.45 17.24 -13.79
CA GLU A 17 23.34 17.45 -12.84
C GLU A 17 23.70 18.32 -11.65
N ILE A 18 24.95 18.65 -11.42
CA ILE A 18 25.36 19.43 -10.24
C ILE A 18 24.51 20.69 -10.08
N SER A 19 23.93 20.86 -8.89
CA SER A 19 23.09 22.00 -8.52
C SER A 19 21.79 22.16 -9.31
N LEU A 20 21.38 21.17 -10.09
CA LEU A 20 20.12 21.18 -10.80
C LEU A 20 18.99 20.53 -10.00
N HIS A 21 17.81 21.13 -10.05
CA HIS A 21 16.59 20.51 -9.54
C HIS A 21 16.29 19.22 -10.32
N PRO A 22 15.75 18.12 -9.70
CA PRO A 22 15.48 16.85 -10.35
C PRO A 22 14.75 16.95 -11.70
N THR A 23 13.77 17.84 -11.81
CA THR A 23 13.04 18.09 -13.07
C THR A 23 13.97 18.56 -14.20
N TRP A 24 15.01 19.32 -13.89
CA TRP A 24 16.00 19.78 -14.86
C TRP A 24 17.02 18.67 -15.16
N GLN A 25 17.38 17.87 -14.17
CA GLN A 25 18.25 16.72 -14.40
C GLN A 25 17.68 15.73 -15.43
N MET A 26 16.37 15.51 -15.42
CA MET A 26 15.70 14.69 -16.44
C MET A 26 15.81 15.26 -17.86
N LYS A 27 16.01 16.58 -18.02
CA LYS A 27 16.01 17.26 -19.32
C LYS A 27 17.39 17.66 -19.80
N ILE A 28 18.39 17.63 -18.93
CA ILE A 28 19.70 18.21 -19.22
C ILE A 28 20.40 17.55 -20.42
N MET A 29 20.27 16.23 -20.56
CA MET A 29 20.88 15.52 -21.68
C MET A 29 20.22 15.85 -23.02
N ASP A 30 18.90 16.05 -23.04
CA ASP A 30 18.20 16.50 -24.24
C ASP A 30 18.60 17.93 -24.62
N TYR A 31 18.84 18.78 -23.61
CA TYR A 31 19.37 20.13 -23.84
C TYR A 31 20.76 20.09 -24.47
N TYR A 32 21.68 19.27 -23.94
CA TYR A 32 23.02 19.11 -24.53
C TYR A 32 22.95 18.52 -25.95
N LYS A 33 22.11 17.52 -26.21
CA LYS A 33 21.90 16.99 -27.55
C LYS A 33 21.42 18.10 -28.50
N GLY A 34 20.49 18.94 -28.07
CA GLY A 34 19.98 20.05 -28.86
C GLY A 34 21.06 21.07 -29.26
N ILE A 35 22.05 21.31 -28.38
CA ILE A 35 23.19 22.20 -28.69
C ILE A 35 24.04 21.65 -29.83
N PHE A 36 24.21 20.32 -29.89
CA PHE A 36 25.07 19.63 -30.86
C PHE A 36 24.26 19.00 -32.03
N THR A 37 23.07 19.49 -32.29
CA THR A 37 22.20 19.09 -33.38
C THR A 37 22.17 20.22 -34.42
N ASN A 38 22.38 19.88 -35.70
CA ASN A 38 22.34 20.87 -36.76
C ASN A 38 20.89 21.27 -37.15
N SER A 39 20.76 22.19 -38.09
CA SER A 39 19.45 22.66 -38.59
C SER A 39 18.60 21.56 -39.26
N GLU A 40 19.21 20.45 -39.67
CA GLU A 40 18.56 19.28 -40.25
C GLU A 40 18.11 18.25 -39.23
N GLY A 41 18.32 18.53 -37.91
CA GLY A 41 17.99 17.62 -36.84
C GLY A 41 18.98 16.47 -36.61
N VAL A 42 20.16 16.54 -37.23
CA VAL A 42 21.20 15.52 -37.13
C VAL A 42 22.17 15.90 -35.99
N GLN A 43 22.41 15.00 -35.06
CA GLN A 43 23.42 15.17 -34.01
C GLN A 43 24.82 15.10 -34.62
N THR A 44 25.60 16.17 -34.52
CA THR A 44 26.89 16.32 -35.18
C THR A 44 28.09 15.91 -34.33
N SER A 45 27.88 15.71 -33.02
CA SER A 45 28.93 15.41 -32.06
C SER A 45 28.54 14.23 -31.15
N GLN A 46 29.52 13.50 -30.68
CA GLN A 46 29.32 12.42 -29.72
C GLN A 46 29.48 12.97 -28.30
N ILE A 47 28.49 12.73 -27.45
CA ILE A 47 28.47 13.22 -26.09
C ILE A 47 28.70 12.06 -25.11
N PHE A 48 29.64 12.23 -24.21
CA PHE A 48 29.93 11.33 -23.10
C PHE A 48 29.64 12.09 -21.80
N ALA A 49 28.69 11.61 -21.02
CA ALA A 49 28.38 12.17 -19.71
C ALA A 49 28.70 11.16 -18.63
N VAL A 50 29.43 11.60 -17.60
CA VAL A 50 29.62 10.84 -16.37
C VAL A 50 28.64 11.39 -15.36
N THR A 51 27.88 10.54 -14.72
CA THR A 51 26.83 10.97 -13.79
C THR A 51 26.55 9.94 -12.73
N HIS A 52 26.17 10.39 -11.55
CA HIS A 52 25.60 9.57 -10.47
C HIS A 52 24.08 9.76 -10.33
N SER A 53 23.47 10.65 -11.14
CA SER A 53 22.08 10.99 -11.03
C SER A 53 21.15 9.88 -11.56
N PRO A 54 20.27 9.31 -10.74
CA PRO A 54 19.25 8.38 -11.20
C PRO A 54 18.29 9.03 -12.21
N PHE A 55 18.05 10.34 -12.11
CA PHE A 55 17.19 11.08 -13.03
C PHE A 55 17.77 11.21 -14.43
N ILE A 56 19.08 11.19 -14.55
CA ILE A 56 19.76 11.16 -15.86
C ILE A 56 19.78 9.74 -16.41
N ILE A 57 20.08 8.75 -15.58
CA ILE A 57 20.28 7.36 -16.02
C ILE A 57 18.96 6.71 -16.39
N HIS A 58 17.88 6.88 -15.60
CA HIS A 58 16.58 6.24 -15.76
C HIS A 58 15.55 7.07 -16.56
N ASN A 59 15.96 7.78 -17.58
CA ASN A 59 15.04 8.54 -18.42
C ASN A 59 14.50 7.66 -19.55
N GLU A 60 13.28 7.18 -19.43
CA GLU A 60 12.59 6.32 -20.39
C GLU A 60 12.31 6.99 -21.76
N ASN A 61 12.33 8.31 -21.78
CA ASN A 61 12.08 9.08 -23.01
C ASN A 61 13.30 9.17 -23.94
N ARG A 62 14.47 8.78 -23.49
CA ARG A 62 15.69 8.83 -24.30
C ARG A 62 15.84 7.61 -25.18
N LYS A 63 15.82 7.85 -26.48
CA LYS A 63 16.11 6.82 -27.48
C LYS A 63 17.57 6.95 -27.93
N ASN A 64 18.20 5.81 -28.25
CA ASN A 64 19.55 5.73 -28.82
C ASN A 64 20.71 6.11 -27.87
N ASP A 65 20.51 6.19 -26.56
CA ASP A 65 21.60 6.38 -25.59
C ASP A 65 22.15 5.04 -25.15
N LYS A 66 23.47 4.96 -25.05
CA LYS A 66 24.14 3.81 -24.45
C LYS A 66 24.58 4.17 -23.03
N VAL A 67 24.09 3.43 -22.06
CA VAL A 67 24.54 3.54 -20.67
C VAL A 67 25.62 2.50 -20.41
N ILE A 68 26.76 2.92 -19.87
CA ILE A 68 27.89 2.07 -19.46
C ILE A 68 28.01 2.19 -17.96
N VAL A 69 28.00 1.08 -17.25
CA VAL A 69 28.14 1.07 -15.79
C VAL A 69 29.55 0.65 -15.43
N LEU A 70 30.22 1.50 -14.66
CA LEU A 70 31.48 1.21 -14.04
C LEU A 70 31.23 0.74 -12.60
N ALA A 71 31.74 -0.41 -12.25
CA ALA A 71 31.65 -0.95 -10.90
C ALA A 71 33.04 -1.34 -10.41
N ARG A 72 33.27 -1.47 -9.09
CA ARG A 72 34.45 -2.07 -8.52
C ARG A 72 34.19 -3.54 -8.24
N ASP A 73 35.16 -4.37 -8.60
CA ASP A 73 35.12 -5.77 -8.21
C ASP A 73 35.57 -5.96 -6.73
N LYS A 74 35.67 -7.21 -6.28
CA LYS A 74 36.08 -7.56 -4.92
C LYS A 74 37.54 -7.17 -4.59
N ASN A 75 38.34 -6.95 -5.61
CA ASN A 75 39.73 -6.56 -5.49
C ASN A 75 39.90 -5.03 -5.55
N GLY A 76 38.85 -4.29 -5.85
CA GLY A 76 38.87 -2.85 -6.02
C GLY A 76 39.10 -2.39 -7.45
N ASP A 77 39.26 -3.31 -8.40
CA ASP A 77 39.49 -3.00 -9.81
C ASP A 77 38.24 -2.52 -10.48
N ILE A 78 38.38 -1.57 -11.43
CA ILE A 78 37.24 -1.04 -12.17
C ILE A 78 36.87 -2.03 -13.27
N ILE A 79 35.63 -2.47 -13.26
CA ILE A 79 35.04 -3.34 -14.29
C ILE A 79 33.88 -2.65 -14.98
N VAL A 80 33.71 -2.94 -16.27
CA VAL A 80 32.56 -2.52 -17.05
C VAL A 80 31.51 -3.61 -16.97
N LYS A 81 30.30 -3.27 -16.55
CA LYS A 81 29.14 -4.17 -16.61
C LYS A 81 28.38 -3.98 -17.91
N ASP A 82 28.29 -5.02 -18.72
CA ASP A 82 27.59 -4.99 -20.01
C ASP A 82 26.08 -4.84 -19.87
N LYS A 83 25.52 -5.31 -18.76
CA LYS A 83 24.10 -5.16 -18.43
C LYS A 83 23.98 -4.74 -16.98
N PRO A 84 23.77 -3.47 -16.71
CA PRO A 84 23.53 -3.00 -15.36
C PRO A 84 22.21 -3.60 -14.82
N GLU A 85 22.29 -4.23 -13.65
CA GLU A 85 21.14 -4.87 -12.99
C GLU A 85 20.03 -3.87 -12.67
N TYR A 86 20.36 -2.59 -12.50
CA TYR A 86 19.41 -1.54 -12.20
C TYR A 86 18.53 -1.10 -13.39
N PHE A 87 18.78 -1.54 -14.61
CA PHE A 87 17.82 -1.36 -15.71
C PHE A 87 16.50 -2.11 -15.53
N LYS A 88 16.41 -2.94 -14.49
CA LYS A 88 15.15 -3.52 -14.04
C LYS A 88 14.38 -2.60 -13.09
N CYS A 89 15.04 -1.58 -12.54
CA CYS A 89 14.39 -0.60 -11.68
C CYS A 89 13.63 0.39 -12.53
N ASN A 90 12.37 0.60 -12.21
CA ASN A 90 11.62 1.72 -12.77
C ASN A 90 12.15 3.03 -12.16
N SER A 91 11.86 4.17 -12.81
CA SER A 91 12.30 5.49 -12.33
C SER A 91 11.84 5.79 -10.89
N LEU A 92 10.72 5.23 -10.49
CA LEU A 92 10.20 5.37 -9.14
C LEU A 92 11.06 4.64 -8.09
N GLU A 93 11.55 3.43 -8.38
CA GLU A 93 12.45 2.70 -7.49
C GLU A 93 13.80 3.40 -7.34
N ALA A 94 14.33 3.94 -8.43
CA ALA A 94 15.57 4.72 -8.39
C ALA A 94 15.43 6.00 -7.53
N VAL A 95 14.28 6.66 -7.58
CA VAL A 95 13.96 7.80 -6.71
C VAL A 95 13.84 7.38 -5.26
N LYS A 96 13.19 6.26 -4.98
CA LYS A 96 13.08 5.70 -3.62
C LYS A 96 14.44 5.45 -3.00
N ASP A 97 15.32 4.79 -3.73
CA ASP A 97 16.65 4.44 -3.27
C ASP A 97 17.52 5.69 -3.03
N ALA A 98 17.47 6.66 -3.97
CA ALA A 98 18.26 7.88 -3.90
C ALA A 98 17.89 8.77 -2.71
N PHE A 99 16.62 8.78 -2.31
CA PHE A 99 16.15 9.59 -1.18
C PHE A 99 15.94 8.79 0.11
N SER A 100 16.34 7.52 0.15
CA SER A 100 16.09 6.60 1.28
C SER A 100 14.61 6.58 1.71
N ILE A 101 13.72 6.88 0.78
CA ILE A 101 12.28 6.82 1.01
C ILE A 101 11.91 5.33 1.02
N ARG A 102 11.93 4.75 2.21
CA ARG A 102 11.32 3.45 2.46
C ARG A 102 9.82 3.65 2.32
N ASP A 103 9.15 2.94 1.44
CA ASP A 103 7.70 2.98 1.23
C ASP A 103 7.12 4.06 0.29
N PHE A 104 7.61 4.12 -0.94
CA PHE A 104 6.66 4.15 -2.04
C PHE A 104 6.56 2.70 -2.58
N SER A 105 6.19 1.75 -1.74
CA SER A 105 5.59 0.50 -2.22
C SER A 105 4.51 0.88 -3.21
N GLU A 106 4.25 0.08 -4.21
CA GLU A 106 3.04 0.24 -5.01
C GLU A 106 1.93 0.49 -4.01
N GLU A 107 1.47 1.74 -3.91
CA GLU A 107 0.44 2.09 -2.96
C GLU A 107 -0.77 1.30 -3.40
N LYS A 108 -1.00 0.17 -2.75
CA LYS A 108 -2.22 -0.58 -2.94
C LYS A 108 -3.34 0.22 -2.30
N SER A 109 -4.48 0.19 -2.91
CA SER A 109 -5.69 0.60 -2.24
C SER A 109 -5.81 -0.10 -0.89
N VAL A 110 -6.37 0.57 0.10
CA VAL A 110 -6.50 0.01 1.45
C VAL A 110 -7.96 -0.04 1.85
N VAL A 111 -8.36 -1.17 2.40
CA VAL A 111 -9.62 -1.33 3.14
C VAL A 111 -9.29 -1.22 4.62
N TYR A 112 -9.62 -0.07 5.21
CA TYR A 112 -9.45 0.19 6.64
C TYR A 112 -10.59 -0.39 7.43
N LEU A 113 -10.27 -1.14 8.48
CA LEU A 113 -11.18 -1.87 9.36
C LEU A 113 -11.16 -1.28 10.77
N GLU A 114 -12.21 -1.50 11.55
CA GLU A 114 -12.33 -0.96 12.90
C GLU A 114 -11.34 -1.61 13.87
N GLY A 115 -11.14 -2.94 13.76
CA GLY A 115 -10.38 -3.71 14.73
C GLY A 115 -9.38 -4.69 14.15
N ARG A 116 -8.45 -5.09 15.01
CA ARG A 116 -7.42 -6.06 14.65
C ARG A 116 -7.99 -7.46 14.38
N THR A 117 -9.08 -7.83 15.05
CA THR A 117 -9.78 -9.09 14.78
C THR A 117 -10.36 -9.13 13.39
N ASP A 118 -10.92 -7.98 12.93
CA ASP A 118 -11.52 -7.84 11.61
C ASP A 118 -10.47 -8.07 10.52
N GLU A 119 -9.32 -7.40 10.65
CA GLU A 119 -8.19 -7.60 9.73
C GLU A 119 -7.78 -9.07 9.67
N LYS A 120 -7.70 -9.73 10.82
CA LYS A 120 -7.29 -11.11 10.91
C LYS A 120 -8.29 -12.06 10.24
N TYR A 121 -9.59 -11.85 10.46
CA TYR A 121 -10.63 -12.63 9.81
C TYR A 121 -10.65 -12.43 8.30
N PHE A 122 -10.60 -11.18 7.82
CA PHE A 122 -10.57 -10.91 6.39
C PHE A 122 -9.33 -11.48 5.70
N LYS A 123 -8.14 -11.31 6.29
CA LYS A 123 -6.91 -11.90 5.75
C LYS A 123 -6.97 -13.42 5.69
N LYS A 124 -7.53 -14.05 6.72
CA LYS A 124 -7.72 -15.51 6.74
C LYS A 124 -8.77 -15.96 5.73
N ALA A 125 -9.85 -15.22 5.53
CA ALA A 125 -10.83 -15.50 4.49
C ALA A 125 -10.20 -15.40 3.08
N VAL A 126 -9.41 -14.38 2.81
CA VAL A 126 -8.64 -14.23 1.55
C VAL A 126 -7.78 -15.47 1.29
N GLU A 127 -7.02 -15.92 2.29
CA GLU A 127 -6.16 -17.10 2.20
C GLU A 127 -6.96 -18.37 1.87
N VAL A 128 -8.02 -18.61 2.64
CA VAL A 128 -8.80 -19.86 2.57
C VAL A 128 -9.61 -19.99 1.27
N TYR A 129 -10.11 -18.87 0.76
CA TYR A 129 -10.82 -18.85 -0.52
C TYR A 129 -9.89 -18.71 -1.74
N GLY A 130 -8.58 -18.52 -1.53
CA GLY A 130 -7.59 -18.47 -2.60
C GLY A 130 -7.70 -17.22 -3.47
N TYR A 131 -8.03 -16.08 -2.89
CA TYR A 131 -8.01 -14.83 -3.63
C TYR A 131 -6.57 -14.42 -3.96
N GLU A 132 -6.23 -14.44 -5.23
CA GLU A 132 -4.94 -13.98 -5.74
C GLU A 132 -5.09 -12.55 -6.30
N ASN A 133 -4.05 -11.73 -6.11
CA ASN A 133 -3.96 -10.39 -6.72
C ASN A 133 -5.13 -9.44 -6.39
N LEU A 134 -5.56 -9.39 -5.13
CA LEU A 134 -6.54 -8.39 -4.69
C LEU A 134 -6.07 -6.97 -5.03
N PRO A 135 -6.98 -6.09 -5.53
CA PRO A 135 -6.64 -4.70 -5.85
C PRO A 135 -6.41 -3.84 -4.61
N PHE A 136 -6.58 -4.39 -3.43
CA PHE A 136 -6.42 -3.73 -2.14
C PHE A 136 -5.79 -4.66 -1.09
N GLU A 137 -5.39 -4.07 0.02
CA GLU A 137 -5.01 -4.79 1.23
C GLU A 137 -5.92 -4.42 2.40
N PHE A 138 -6.11 -5.35 3.33
CA PHE A 138 -6.84 -5.08 4.58
C PHE A 138 -5.89 -4.58 5.66
N LYS A 139 -6.26 -3.46 6.31
CA LYS A 139 -5.54 -2.89 7.45
C LYS A 139 -6.52 -2.41 8.52
N TRP A 140 -6.33 -2.80 9.76
CA TRP A 140 -7.09 -2.21 10.87
C TRP A 140 -6.56 -0.82 11.23
N ILE A 141 -7.44 0.02 11.74
CA ILE A 141 -7.07 1.35 12.24
C ILE A 141 -6.61 1.23 13.69
N GLY A 142 -5.39 1.69 13.98
CA GLY A 142 -4.82 1.64 15.30
C GLY A 142 -3.39 1.10 15.32
N TYR A 143 -2.87 0.92 16.53
CA TYR A 143 -1.55 0.36 16.75
C TYR A 143 -1.50 -0.39 18.10
N ILE A 144 -0.44 -1.17 18.30
CA ILE A 144 -0.16 -1.82 19.57
C ILE A 144 0.81 -0.91 20.34
N ASP A 145 0.44 -0.50 21.52
CA ASP A 145 1.27 0.33 22.39
C ASP A 145 2.42 -0.46 23.05
N GLU A 146 3.28 0.25 23.79
CA GLU A 146 4.43 -0.35 24.48
C GLU A 146 4.03 -1.39 25.54
N LYS A 147 2.78 -1.39 26.00
CA LYS A 147 2.23 -2.38 26.93
C LYS A 147 1.57 -3.56 26.26
N GLY A 148 1.58 -3.60 24.92
CA GLY A 148 0.92 -4.64 24.13
C GLY A 148 -0.60 -4.46 24.02
N GLN A 149 -1.14 -3.28 24.35
CA GLN A 149 -2.56 -2.98 24.25
C GLN A 149 -2.90 -2.27 22.93
N GLU A 150 -4.10 -2.52 22.42
CA GLU A 150 -4.60 -1.84 21.24
C GLU A 150 -4.95 -0.38 21.58
N ALA A 151 -4.46 0.55 20.77
CA ALA A 151 -4.66 1.98 20.95
C ALA A 151 -5.12 2.63 19.65
N ASN A 152 -5.89 3.72 19.75
CA ASN A 152 -6.47 4.46 18.62
C ASN A 152 -7.18 3.55 17.60
N THR A 153 -7.97 2.61 18.09
CA THR A 153 -8.70 1.62 17.31
C THR A 153 -10.22 1.82 17.42
N GLY A 154 -10.97 1.04 16.65
CA GLY A 154 -12.43 1.03 16.67
C GLY A 154 -13.07 2.13 15.83
N LYS A 155 -14.38 2.15 15.87
CA LYS A 155 -15.26 3.07 15.13
C LYS A 155 -14.87 4.54 15.24
N ASP A 156 -14.51 5.00 16.44
CA ASP A 156 -14.17 6.42 16.64
C ASP A 156 -12.85 6.80 15.99
N ALA A 157 -11.87 5.89 15.99
CA ALA A 157 -10.62 6.08 15.31
C ALA A 157 -10.85 6.12 13.78
N LEU A 158 -11.65 5.20 13.25
CA LEU A 158 -11.99 5.17 11.83
C LEU A 158 -12.77 6.43 11.41
N ASN A 159 -13.70 6.91 12.24
CA ASN A 159 -14.42 8.18 12.02
C ASN A 159 -13.48 9.40 11.94
N LYS A 160 -12.39 9.41 12.71
CA LYS A 160 -11.36 10.47 12.65
C LYS A 160 -10.46 10.33 11.44
N ALA A 161 -10.22 9.11 10.96
CA ALA A 161 -9.39 8.85 9.80
C ALA A 161 -10.07 9.29 8.48
N VAL A 162 -11.39 9.14 8.35
CA VAL A 162 -12.13 9.47 7.12
C VAL A 162 -11.89 10.91 6.66
N PRO A 163 -12.08 11.97 7.48
CA PRO A 163 -11.81 13.35 7.03
C PRO A 163 -10.35 13.57 6.63
N PHE A 164 -9.41 12.94 7.32
CA PHE A 164 -8.00 13.03 6.98
C PHE A 164 -7.71 12.40 5.62
N LEU A 165 -8.17 11.18 5.37
CA LEU A 165 -8.00 10.48 4.09
C LEU A 165 -8.66 11.26 2.95
N THR A 166 -9.89 11.73 3.14
CA THR A 166 -10.64 12.52 2.15
C THR A 166 -9.92 13.81 1.80
N SER A 167 -9.35 14.52 2.80
CA SER A 167 -8.63 15.77 2.57
C SER A 167 -7.31 15.59 1.81
N ARG A 168 -6.71 14.41 1.84
CA ARG A 168 -5.47 14.11 1.11
C ARG A 168 -5.65 13.93 -0.38
N CYS A 169 -6.88 13.74 -0.88
CA CYS A 169 -7.17 13.48 -2.29
C CYS A 169 -6.23 12.41 -2.88
N LEU A 170 -6.16 11.27 -2.22
CA LEU A 170 -5.26 10.17 -2.61
C LEU A 170 -5.55 9.71 -4.04
N PRO A 171 -4.52 9.33 -4.82
CA PRO A 171 -4.70 8.88 -6.21
C PRO A 171 -5.41 7.52 -6.29
N LEU A 172 -5.27 6.69 -5.25
CA LEU A 172 -5.89 5.37 -5.17
C LEU A 172 -7.16 5.40 -4.31
N LYS A 173 -8.11 4.57 -4.69
CA LYS A 173 -9.35 4.37 -3.95
C LYS A 173 -9.05 3.68 -2.62
N ASN A 174 -9.59 4.22 -1.53
CA ASN A 174 -9.52 3.62 -0.20
C ASN A 174 -10.91 3.41 0.35
N ILE A 175 -11.10 2.37 1.14
CA ILE A 175 -12.39 2.03 1.73
C ILE A 175 -12.25 2.07 3.26
N CYS A 176 -13.18 2.73 3.93
CA CYS A 176 -13.36 2.65 5.36
C CYS A 176 -14.57 1.76 5.65
N LEU A 177 -14.32 0.51 6.01
CA LEU A 177 -15.33 -0.51 6.24
C LEU A 177 -15.65 -0.59 7.74
N TYR A 178 -16.90 -0.30 8.05
CA TYR A 178 -17.41 -0.30 9.42
C TYR A 178 -18.14 -1.61 9.75
N ASP A 179 -18.19 -1.95 11.01
CA ASP A 179 -19.00 -3.06 11.51
C ASP A 179 -20.50 -2.84 11.30
N CYS A 180 -21.25 -3.92 11.30
CA CYS A 180 -22.70 -3.93 11.01
C CYS A 180 -23.54 -3.06 11.96
N ASP A 181 -23.07 -2.82 13.18
CA ASP A 181 -23.78 -2.00 14.19
C ASP A 181 -23.62 -0.49 13.97
N THR A 182 -22.71 -0.09 13.08
CA THR A 182 -22.51 1.32 12.74
C THR A 182 -23.54 1.82 11.71
N ASN A 183 -24.07 0.94 10.87
CA ASN A 183 -25.10 1.21 9.87
C ASN A 183 -24.84 2.46 9.00
N LYS A 184 -23.60 2.63 8.53
CA LYS A 184 -23.24 3.73 7.63
C LYS A 184 -23.67 3.42 6.21
N PRO A 185 -24.38 4.36 5.54
CA PRO A 185 -24.67 4.22 4.13
C PRO A 185 -23.37 4.34 3.32
N GLN A 186 -23.35 3.68 2.17
CA GLN A 186 -22.25 3.84 1.23
C GLN A 186 -22.17 5.29 0.75
N LYS A 187 -21.00 5.91 0.90
CA LYS A 187 -20.70 7.25 0.41
C LYS A 187 -19.28 7.25 -0.16
N GLU A 188 -19.08 7.90 -1.30
CA GLU A 188 -17.77 8.11 -1.90
C GLU A 188 -17.45 9.59 -1.98
N GLU A 189 -16.23 9.97 -1.57
CA GLU A 189 -15.71 11.33 -1.63
C GLU A 189 -14.19 11.31 -1.77
N ASN A 190 -13.63 11.94 -2.82
CA ASN A 190 -12.18 12.03 -3.08
C ASN A 190 -11.44 10.68 -3.00
N ASN A 191 -11.97 9.67 -3.69
CA ASN A 191 -11.43 8.30 -3.67
C ASN A 191 -11.49 7.61 -2.29
N VAL A 192 -12.28 8.09 -1.36
CA VAL A 192 -12.55 7.43 -0.08
C VAL A 192 -14.00 6.97 -0.06
N ILE A 193 -14.21 5.66 0.05
CA ILE A 193 -15.55 5.06 0.21
C ILE A 193 -15.73 4.71 1.68
N THR A 194 -16.88 5.08 2.23
CA THR A 194 -17.32 4.63 3.56
C THR A 194 -18.54 3.74 3.40
N LEU A 195 -18.57 2.60 4.06
CA LEU A 195 -19.73 1.70 4.11
C LEU A 195 -19.67 0.82 5.36
N SER A 196 -20.77 0.17 5.69
CA SER A 196 -20.83 -0.83 6.77
C SER A 196 -21.06 -2.22 6.20
N ILE A 197 -20.50 -3.23 6.85
CA ILE A 197 -20.83 -4.64 6.64
C ILE A 197 -22.35 -4.80 6.86
N PRO A 198 -23.06 -5.53 6.00
CA PRO A 198 -24.46 -5.84 6.22
C PRO A 198 -24.66 -6.58 7.55
N LYS A 199 -25.80 -6.33 8.19
CA LYS A 199 -26.19 -7.09 9.38
C LYS A 199 -26.78 -8.43 8.94
N PHE A 200 -26.19 -9.53 9.46
CA PHE A 200 -26.66 -10.88 9.20
C PHE A 200 -27.49 -11.42 10.37
N GLU A 201 -28.44 -12.31 10.06
CA GLU A 201 -29.07 -13.15 11.08
C GLU A 201 -28.01 -14.15 11.57
N ASN A 202 -27.60 -13.99 12.82
CA ASN A 202 -26.52 -14.79 13.40
C ASN A 202 -27.10 -15.87 14.32
N ASP A 203 -26.66 -17.12 14.11
CA ASP A 203 -27.12 -18.31 14.85
C ASP A 203 -26.72 -18.32 16.34
N ARG A 204 -25.86 -17.38 16.75
CA ARG A 204 -25.40 -17.19 18.12
C ARG A 204 -25.89 -15.88 18.75
N ASN A 205 -26.87 -15.20 18.15
CA ASN A 205 -27.39 -13.91 18.61
C ASN A 205 -26.31 -12.83 18.80
N ILE A 206 -25.23 -12.86 18.01
CA ILE A 206 -24.23 -11.81 17.99
C ILE A 206 -24.74 -10.71 17.06
N SER A 207 -24.95 -9.52 17.59
CA SER A 207 -25.58 -8.40 16.88
C SER A 207 -24.64 -7.26 16.57
N VAL A 208 -23.37 -7.34 16.99
CA VAL A 208 -22.36 -6.28 16.90
C VAL A 208 -21.02 -6.87 16.47
N GLY A 209 -20.19 -6.03 15.86
CA GLY A 209 -18.85 -6.40 15.44
C GLY A 209 -18.81 -7.29 14.21
N ILE A 210 -17.59 -7.60 13.77
CA ILE A 210 -17.31 -8.50 12.65
C ILE A 210 -17.85 -9.92 12.90
N GLU A 211 -17.94 -10.33 14.17
CA GLU A 211 -18.43 -11.63 14.57
C GLU A 211 -19.90 -11.88 14.17
N ASN A 212 -20.66 -10.80 13.90
CA ASN A 212 -22.01 -10.92 13.34
C ASN A 212 -22.00 -11.57 11.95
N ALA A 213 -20.95 -11.35 11.17
CA ALA A 213 -20.82 -11.92 9.83
C ALA A 213 -20.30 -13.36 9.80
N LEU A 214 -19.98 -13.96 10.95
CA LEU A 214 -19.50 -15.33 11.05
C LEU A 214 -20.66 -16.32 11.21
N VAL A 215 -20.56 -17.48 10.54
CA VAL A 215 -21.50 -18.60 10.69
C VAL A 215 -20.87 -19.68 11.56
N PHE A 216 -21.26 -19.73 12.82
CA PHE A 216 -20.62 -20.59 13.80
C PHE A 216 -21.07 -22.07 13.69
N GLY A 217 -22.34 -22.32 13.38
CA GLY A 217 -22.90 -23.67 13.30
C GLY A 217 -22.76 -24.43 14.63
N ASP A 218 -22.01 -25.52 14.64
CA ASP A 218 -21.73 -26.36 15.81
C ASP A 218 -20.51 -25.93 16.65
N LEU A 219 -19.81 -24.85 16.25
CA LEU A 219 -18.68 -24.32 17.02
C LEU A 219 -19.16 -23.79 18.36
N ASP A 220 -18.52 -24.27 19.44
CA ASP A 220 -18.76 -23.73 20.77
C ASP A 220 -17.95 -22.46 21.00
N ILE A 221 -18.64 -21.34 21.14
CA ILE A 221 -18.06 -20.03 21.44
C ILE A 221 -18.36 -19.53 22.84
N GLU A 222 -19.11 -20.31 23.63
CA GLU A 222 -19.53 -19.91 24.98
C GLU A 222 -18.33 -19.79 25.94
N GLU A 223 -17.25 -20.54 25.71
CA GLU A 223 -16.01 -20.43 26.48
C GLU A 223 -15.35 -19.04 26.37
N TYR A 224 -15.62 -18.29 25.29
CA TYR A 224 -15.11 -16.92 25.08
C TYR A 224 -16.03 -15.85 25.68
N ARG A 225 -17.24 -16.21 26.11
CA ARG A 225 -18.19 -15.33 26.79
C ARG A 225 -17.95 -15.38 28.27
N LYS A 226 -17.25 -14.39 28.81
CA LYS A 226 -16.98 -14.26 30.27
C LYS A 226 -17.68 -13.06 30.84
N GLN A 227 -17.67 -12.97 32.13
CA GLN A 227 -18.10 -11.78 32.87
C GLN A 227 -16.87 -11.08 33.43
N LYS A 228 -16.71 -9.81 33.14
CA LYS A 228 -15.73 -8.93 33.75
C LYS A 228 -16.41 -8.20 34.92
N ILE A 229 -15.73 -8.11 36.03
CA ILE A 229 -16.19 -7.29 37.16
C ILE A 229 -15.57 -5.91 36.96
N GLU A 230 -16.41 -4.89 36.79
CA GLU A 230 -16.00 -3.50 36.85
C GLU A 230 -16.44 -2.91 38.15
N ILE A 231 -15.53 -2.18 38.82
CA ILE A 231 -15.82 -1.45 40.04
C ILE A 231 -16.06 0.00 39.63
N ASP A 232 -17.23 0.52 39.91
CA ASP A 232 -17.55 1.91 39.64
C ASP A 232 -16.79 2.88 40.55
N PRO A 233 -16.80 4.20 40.31
CA PRO A 233 -16.13 5.19 41.16
C PRO A 233 -16.65 5.22 42.63
N TYR A 234 -17.77 4.57 42.89
CA TYR A 234 -18.39 4.46 44.23
C TYR A 234 -18.09 3.12 44.90
N GLY A 235 -17.28 2.25 44.27
CA GLY A 235 -16.89 0.96 44.84
C GLY A 235 -17.92 -0.17 44.60
N ILE A 236 -18.93 0.04 43.76
CA ILE A 236 -19.96 -0.98 43.46
C ILE A 236 -19.46 -1.90 42.34
N GLU A 237 -19.45 -3.19 42.62
CA GLU A 237 -19.10 -4.22 41.62
C GLU A 237 -20.26 -4.41 40.62
N LYS A 238 -19.96 -4.24 39.34
CA LYS A 238 -20.89 -4.51 38.23
C LYS A 238 -20.32 -5.61 37.35
N ARG A 239 -21.09 -6.67 37.16
CA ARG A 239 -20.73 -7.74 36.22
C ARG A 239 -21.15 -7.32 34.81
N ILE A 240 -20.16 -7.19 33.90
CA ILE A 240 -20.38 -6.81 32.53
C ILE A 240 -20.01 -8.01 31.66
N PRO A 241 -20.82 -8.33 30.60
CA PRO A 241 -20.45 -9.35 29.63
C PRO A 241 -19.11 -8.98 28.97
N ASP A 242 -18.19 -9.90 28.96
CA ASP A 242 -16.88 -9.76 28.29
C ASP A 242 -16.75 -10.85 27.24
N PHE A 243 -16.58 -10.45 25.98
CA PHE A 243 -16.33 -11.38 24.89
C PHE A 243 -14.85 -11.31 24.50
N ARG A 244 -14.13 -12.41 24.68
CA ARG A 244 -12.70 -12.50 24.39
C ARG A 244 -12.45 -12.62 22.88
N LYS A 245 -12.68 -11.52 22.16
CA LYS A 245 -12.64 -11.44 20.71
C LYS A 245 -11.37 -12.03 20.12
N MET A 246 -10.19 -11.64 20.62
CA MET A 246 -8.91 -12.11 20.06
C MET A 246 -8.66 -13.59 20.31
N GLU A 247 -9.04 -14.14 21.46
CA GLU A 247 -8.91 -15.57 21.74
C GLU A 247 -9.82 -16.36 20.81
N CYS A 248 -11.07 -15.96 20.67
CA CYS A 248 -12.03 -16.54 19.75
C CYS A 248 -11.54 -16.47 18.30
N CYS A 249 -11.05 -15.31 17.87
CA CYS A 249 -10.48 -15.10 16.52
C CYS A 249 -9.30 -16.03 16.27
N ASN A 250 -8.40 -16.20 17.23
CA ASN A 250 -7.26 -17.12 17.11
C ASN A 250 -7.71 -18.56 16.94
N HIS A 251 -8.67 -19.01 17.74
CA HIS A 251 -9.24 -20.35 17.63
C HIS A 251 -9.89 -20.56 16.26
N ILE A 252 -10.81 -19.69 15.86
CA ILE A 252 -11.49 -19.81 14.56
C ILE A 252 -10.47 -19.85 13.42
N CYS A 253 -9.50 -18.92 13.38
CA CYS A 253 -8.50 -18.89 12.33
C CYS A 253 -7.55 -20.10 12.30
N SER A 254 -7.54 -20.95 13.35
CA SER A 254 -6.77 -22.20 13.40
C SER A 254 -7.52 -23.43 12.87
N LEU A 255 -8.82 -23.29 12.54
CA LEU A 255 -9.63 -24.39 12.02
C LEU A 255 -9.16 -24.82 10.62
N GLU A 256 -9.55 -26.03 10.23
CA GLU A 256 -9.32 -26.59 8.90
C GLU A 256 -9.97 -25.75 7.80
N ALA A 257 -9.35 -25.70 6.62
CA ALA A 257 -9.77 -24.84 5.51
C ALA A 257 -11.25 -25.04 5.11
N GLU A 258 -11.73 -26.27 5.05
CA GLU A 258 -13.12 -26.54 4.68
C GLU A 258 -14.11 -26.03 5.74
N ARG A 259 -13.73 -26.08 7.01
CA ARG A 259 -14.54 -25.50 8.09
C ARG A 259 -14.53 -23.98 8.03
N LEU A 260 -13.38 -23.38 7.79
CA LEU A 260 -13.24 -21.94 7.61
C LEU A 260 -14.09 -21.40 6.47
N LYS A 261 -14.19 -22.10 5.34
CA LYS A 261 -15.07 -21.72 4.25
C LYS A 261 -16.54 -21.63 4.68
N GLN A 262 -16.98 -22.52 5.56
CA GLN A 262 -18.34 -22.45 6.09
C GLN A 262 -18.51 -21.25 7.03
N VAL A 263 -17.57 -21.03 7.95
CA VAL A 263 -17.61 -19.93 8.92
C VAL A 263 -17.55 -18.58 8.21
N PHE A 264 -16.75 -18.45 7.16
CA PHE A 264 -16.49 -17.19 6.45
C PHE A 264 -17.34 -16.95 5.21
N ILE A 265 -18.45 -17.66 5.04
CA ILE A 265 -19.27 -17.55 3.83
C ILE A 265 -19.77 -16.12 3.58
N ASN A 266 -20.15 -15.40 4.65
CA ASN A 266 -20.59 -14.01 4.53
C ASN A 266 -19.40 -13.05 4.32
N LEU A 267 -18.23 -13.33 4.91
CA LEU A 267 -17.01 -12.55 4.64
C LEU A 267 -16.57 -12.71 3.18
N LYS A 268 -16.75 -13.89 2.59
CA LYS A 268 -16.51 -14.09 1.17
C LYS A 268 -17.39 -13.17 0.33
N ALA A 269 -18.69 -13.14 0.60
CA ALA A 269 -19.62 -12.27 -0.11
C ALA A 269 -19.24 -10.79 0.03
N GLU A 270 -18.76 -10.38 1.22
CA GLU A 270 -18.29 -9.01 1.45
C GLU A 270 -17.00 -8.72 0.66
N ILE A 271 -16.04 -9.65 0.62
CA ILE A 271 -14.82 -9.50 -0.20
C ILE A 271 -15.19 -9.34 -1.68
N ASP A 272 -16.13 -10.16 -2.20
CA ASP A 272 -16.60 -10.05 -3.59
C ASP A 272 -17.24 -8.69 -3.85
N THR A 273 -18.03 -8.17 -2.90
CA THR A 273 -18.61 -6.82 -2.96
C THR A 273 -17.52 -5.75 -2.99
N LEU A 274 -16.53 -5.84 -2.10
CA LEU A 274 -15.41 -4.90 -2.07
C LEU A 274 -14.62 -4.92 -3.39
N ILE A 275 -14.36 -6.09 -3.97
CA ILE A 275 -13.69 -6.20 -5.27
C ILE A 275 -14.47 -5.45 -6.35
N SER A 276 -15.81 -5.55 -6.36
CA SER A 276 -16.65 -4.88 -7.36
C SER A 276 -16.50 -3.36 -7.31
N LEU A 277 -16.28 -2.78 -6.12
CA LEU A 277 -16.07 -1.33 -5.96
C LEU A 277 -14.77 -0.82 -6.59
N PHE A 278 -13.82 -1.70 -6.90
CA PHE A 278 -12.58 -1.37 -7.60
C PHE A 278 -12.64 -1.67 -9.11
N GLY A 279 -13.63 -2.45 -9.56
CA GLY A 279 -13.75 -2.89 -10.96
C GLY A 279 -14.49 -1.95 -11.90
N GLU A 280 -15.15 -0.90 -11.43
CA GLU A 280 -15.83 0.10 -12.27
C GLU A 280 -14.85 1.22 -12.65
N LYS A 281 -14.28 1.11 -13.85
CA LYS A 281 -13.65 2.20 -14.60
C LYS A 281 -14.32 2.35 -15.94
#